data_8ca3256e98ffe514c02525ba5bdf40eb
#
_entry.id   8ca3256e98ffe514c02525ba5bdf40eb
#
_cell.length_a   1.000
_cell.length_b   1.000
_cell.length_c   1.000
_cell.angle_alpha   90.00
_cell.angle_beta   90.00
_cell.angle_gamma   90.00
#
_symmetry.space_group_name_H-M   'P 1'
#
loop_
_entity.id
_entity.type
_entity.pdbx_description
1 polymer ?
#
loop_
_entity_poly.entity_id
_entity_poly.type
_entity_poly.pdbx_seq_one_letter_code
_entity_poly.pdbx_strand_id
1 'polypeptide(L)'
;MTQDVQLFQATVRDNLTFFATQIPDEKILQVLEQLELGDWFSRLPDGLDTRLETGGRSMSAGEAQLLAFTRVFLQDPGLIVLDEASSRLDPATEARIERAMNKLLANRTAIVVAHRLGTVERADEVMILESGRIIEQGERR
;
A
#
# COMPACT_ATOMS: atom_id res chain seq x y z
N MET A 1 -0.95 7.63 -3.61
CA MET A 1 0.24 7.36 -2.75
C MET A 1 1.45 7.86 -3.50
N THR A 2 2.27 8.68 -2.88
CA THR A 2 3.53 9.17 -3.45
C THR A 2 4.59 8.06 -3.45
N GLN A 3 5.60 8.15 -4.32
CA GLN A 3 6.69 7.18 -4.45
C GLN A 3 7.51 7.02 -3.14
N ASP A 4 7.50 8.04 -2.28
CA ASP A 4 8.20 8.03 -1.01
C ASP A 4 7.23 7.77 0.14
N VAL A 5 7.33 6.60 0.75
CA VAL A 5 6.59 6.28 1.96
C VAL A 5 7.22 7.04 3.13
N GLN A 6 6.49 8.02 3.65
CA GLN A 6 6.94 8.74 4.84
C GLN A 6 6.82 7.85 6.09
N LEU A 7 7.96 7.67 6.76
CA LEU A 7 8.05 7.03 8.06
C LEU A 7 8.27 8.09 9.13
N PHE A 8 7.50 7.99 10.20
CA PHE A 8 7.67 8.84 11.38
C PHE A 8 8.73 8.26 12.32
N GLN A 9 9.47 9.13 13.01
CA GLN A 9 10.34 8.72 14.12
C GLN A 9 9.51 8.29 15.33
N ALA A 10 8.82 7.18 15.19
CA ALA A 10 7.87 6.66 16.15
C ALA A 10 7.89 5.13 16.12
N THR A 11 7.07 4.49 16.90
CA THR A 11 6.96 3.03 16.90
C THR A 11 6.38 2.49 15.58
N VAL A 12 6.56 1.21 15.32
CA VAL A 12 5.90 0.52 14.22
C VAL A 12 4.38 0.69 14.34
N ARG A 13 3.82 0.51 15.53
CA ARG A 13 2.41 0.73 15.84
C ARG A 13 1.94 2.10 15.39
N ASP A 14 2.60 3.17 15.84
CA ASP A 14 2.24 4.54 15.50
C ASP A 14 2.33 4.81 14.00
N ASN A 15 3.36 4.25 13.37
CA ASN A 15 3.53 4.35 11.91
C ASN A 15 2.42 3.65 11.14
N LEU A 16 1.94 2.51 11.60
CA LEU A 16 0.87 1.74 10.94
C LEU A 16 -0.50 2.35 11.16
N THR A 17 -0.76 2.87 12.35
CA THR A 17 -2.08 3.37 12.76
C THR A 17 -2.28 4.87 12.58
N PHE A 18 -1.23 5.62 12.17
CA PHE A 18 -1.22 7.08 12.23
C PHE A 18 -1.58 7.61 13.63
N PHE A 19 -0.98 7.02 14.66
CA PHE A 19 -1.20 7.34 16.08
C PHE A 19 -2.63 7.09 16.58
N ALA A 20 -3.44 6.34 15.85
CA ALA A 20 -4.76 5.94 16.30
C ALA A 20 -4.65 4.86 17.40
N THR A 21 -5.20 5.12 18.58
CA THR A 21 -5.10 4.24 19.75
C THR A 21 -6.20 3.18 19.82
N GLN A 22 -7.24 3.32 19.02
CA GLN A 22 -8.40 2.41 19.04
C GLN A 22 -8.22 1.13 18.21
N ILE A 23 -7.13 1.03 17.43
CA ILE A 23 -6.86 -0.15 16.60
C ILE A 23 -6.15 -1.20 17.47
N PRO A 24 -6.75 -2.37 17.71
CA PRO A 24 -6.13 -3.39 18.56
C PRO A 24 -4.95 -4.07 17.86
N ASP A 25 -3.99 -4.53 18.64
CA ASP A 25 -2.77 -5.17 18.14
C ASP A 25 -3.06 -6.39 17.28
N GLU A 26 -4.06 -7.19 17.65
CA GLU A 26 -4.48 -8.37 16.88
C GLU A 26 -4.87 -8.01 15.46
N LYS A 27 -5.54 -6.87 15.27
CA LYS A 27 -5.91 -6.36 13.95
C LYS A 27 -4.69 -5.95 13.14
N ILE A 28 -3.72 -5.30 13.77
CA ILE A 28 -2.46 -4.89 13.14
C ILE A 28 -1.69 -6.13 12.69
N LEU A 29 -1.50 -7.10 13.57
CA LEU A 29 -0.78 -8.34 13.28
C LEU A 29 -1.46 -9.14 12.16
N GLN A 30 -2.78 -9.24 12.19
CA GLN A 30 -3.55 -9.90 11.13
C GLN A 30 -3.32 -9.27 9.75
N VAL A 31 -3.31 -7.94 9.67
CA VAL A 31 -3.09 -7.23 8.40
C VAL A 31 -1.65 -7.39 7.92
N LEU A 32 -0.66 -7.35 8.83
CA LEU A 32 0.75 -7.61 8.49
C LEU A 32 0.93 -8.99 7.87
N GLU A 33 0.29 -10.01 8.43
CA GLU A 33 0.32 -11.38 7.90
C GLU A 33 -0.36 -11.46 6.53
N GLN A 34 -1.54 -10.86 6.38
CA GLN A 34 -2.28 -10.82 5.11
C GLN A 34 -1.48 -10.17 3.97
N LEU A 35 -0.64 -9.19 4.28
CA LEU A 35 0.19 -8.47 3.32
C LEU A 35 1.61 -9.04 3.20
N GLU A 36 1.85 -10.23 3.75
CA GLU A 36 3.14 -10.92 3.65
C GLU A 36 4.32 -10.12 4.27
N LEU A 37 4.03 -9.35 5.33
CA LEU A 37 5.03 -8.62 6.12
C LEU A 37 5.47 -9.38 7.38
N GLY A 38 5.01 -10.62 7.59
CA GLY A 38 5.35 -11.43 8.76
C GLY A 38 6.85 -11.62 8.95
N ASP A 39 7.59 -11.93 7.89
CA ASP A 39 9.05 -12.11 7.94
C ASP A 39 9.78 -10.81 8.30
N TRP A 40 9.34 -9.68 7.76
CA TRP A 40 9.88 -8.38 8.15
C TRP A 40 9.58 -8.10 9.63
N PHE A 41 8.35 -8.31 10.05
CA PHE A 41 7.92 -8.06 11.42
C PHE A 41 8.67 -8.94 12.43
N SER A 42 8.93 -10.20 12.12
CA SER A 42 9.65 -11.13 12.98
C SER A 42 11.11 -10.74 13.25
N ARG A 43 11.71 -9.89 12.40
CA ARG A 43 13.06 -9.35 12.58
C ARG A 43 13.13 -8.13 13.49
N LEU A 44 11.98 -7.59 13.89
CA LEU A 44 11.93 -6.41 14.76
C LEU A 44 12.19 -6.80 16.22
N PRO A 45 13.12 -6.14 16.92
CA PRO A 45 13.52 -6.53 18.28
C PRO A 45 12.40 -6.41 19.31
N ASP A 46 11.55 -5.38 19.19
CA ASP A 46 10.48 -5.06 20.15
C ASP A 46 9.09 -5.14 19.48
N GLY A 47 8.95 -5.88 18.38
CA GLY A 47 7.68 -6.03 17.66
C GLY A 47 7.04 -4.70 17.27
N LEU A 48 5.78 -4.49 17.64
CA LEU A 48 5.04 -3.24 17.34
C LEU A 48 5.62 -2.01 18.04
N ASP A 49 6.36 -2.19 19.12
CA ASP A 49 6.97 -1.09 19.89
C ASP A 49 8.38 -0.73 19.40
N THR A 50 8.90 -1.45 18.41
CA THR A 50 10.16 -1.10 17.73
C THR A 50 10.05 0.30 17.12
N ARG A 51 11.04 1.16 17.41
CA ARG A 51 11.11 2.50 16.83
C ARG A 51 11.72 2.45 15.44
N LEU A 52 11.05 3.09 14.49
CA LEU A 52 11.56 3.27 13.13
C LEU A 52 12.33 4.58 13.04
N GLU A 53 13.47 4.53 12.35
CA GLU A 53 14.26 5.72 12.06
C GLU A 53 13.77 6.41 10.79
N THR A 54 13.89 7.74 10.75
CA THR A 54 13.63 8.53 9.54
C THR A 54 14.57 8.12 8.41
N GLY A 55 13.98 7.90 7.24
CA GLY A 55 14.73 7.56 6.03
C GLY A 55 14.76 6.08 5.67
N GLY A 56 14.04 5.22 6.41
CA GLY A 56 13.75 3.84 5.98
C GLY A 56 14.96 2.92 5.81
N ARG A 57 16.09 3.21 6.48
CA ARG A 57 17.31 2.39 6.36
C ARG A 57 17.14 0.93 6.78
N SER A 58 16.07 0.63 7.52
CA SER A 58 15.73 -0.71 7.99
C SER A 58 14.74 -1.47 7.08
N MET A 59 14.26 -0.84 6.00
CA MET A 59 13.25 -1.41 5.11
C MET A 59 13.67 -1.29 3.66
N SER A 60 13.38 -2.33 2.88
CA SER A 60 13.45 -2.26 1.41
C SER A 60 12.32 -1.36 0.87
N ALA A 61 12.46 -0.85 -0.37
CA ALA A 61 11.42 -0.06 -1.03
C ALA A 61 10.09 -0.84 -1.11
N GLY A 62 10.13 -2.15 -1.35
CA GLY A 62 8.96 -3.00 -1.38
C GLY A 62 8.30 -3.17 -0.01
N GLU A 63 9.09 -3.36 1.05
CA GLU A 63 8.58 -3.43 2.43
C GLU A 63 7.93 -2.10 2.85
N ALA A 64 8.53 -0.96 2.50
CA ALA A 64 7.96 0.35 2.76
C ALA A 64 6.61 0.54 2.03
N GLN A 65 6.48 0.08 0.80
CA GLN A 65 5.23 0.12 0.05
C GLN A 65 4.15 -0.79 0.65
N LEU A 66 4.51 -2.00 1.09
CA LEU A 66 3.60 -2.90 1.79
C LEU A 66 3.15 -2.32 3.14
N LEU A 67 4.03 -1.63 3.85
CA LEU A 67 3.68 -0.90 5.07
C LEU A 67 2.66 0.22 4.78
N ALA A 68 2.82 0.94 3.68
CA ALA A 68 1.84 1.93 3.26
C ALA A 68 0.48 1.30 2.94
N PHE A 69 0.43 0.13 2.31
CA PHE A 69 -0.81 -0.61 2.12
C PHE A 69 -1.43 -1.05 3.45
N THR A 70 -0.60 -1.50 4.41
CA THR A 70 -1.06 -1.85 5.77
C THR A 70 -1.80 -0.70 6.42
N ARG A 71 -1.29 0.53 6.30
CA ARG A 71 -1.97 1.75 6.80
C ARG A 71 -3.38 1.90 6.22
N VAL A 72 -3.51 1.73 4.91
CA VAL A 72 -4.80 1.85 4.22
C VAL A 72 -5.75 0.73 4.65
N PHE A 73 -5.26 -0.50 4.78
CA PHE A 73 -6.06 -1.62 5.27
C PHE A 73 -6.61 -1.40 6.67
N LEU A 74 -5.78 -0.86 7.57
CA LEU A 74 -6.19 -0.60 8.96
C LEU A 74 -7.23 0.51 9.07
N GLN A 75 -7.20 1.48 8.16
CA GLN A 75 -8.17 2.57 8.13
C GLN A 75 -9.48 2.18 7.44
N ASP A 76 -9.46 1.12 6.65
CA ASP A 76 -10.61 0.56 5.92
C ASP A 76 -11.49 1.60 5.21
N PRO A 77 -10.92 2.43 4.32
CA PRO A 77 -11.65 3.50 3.64
C PRO A 77 -12.60 2.94 2.57
N GLY A 78 -13.73 3.62 2.35
CA GLY A 78 -14.67 3.28 1.28
C GLY A 78 -14.17 3.62 -0.12
N LEU A 79 -13.26 4.60 -0.25
CA LEU A 79 -12.63 5.00 -1.51
C LEU A 79 -11.12 4.98 -1.36
N ILE A 80 -10.43 4.35 -2.31
CA ILE A 80 -8.98 4.31 -2.39
C ILE A 80 -8.52 5.03 -3.64
N VAL A 81 -7.54 5.91 -3.51
CA VAL A 81 -6.86 6.54 -4.64
C VAL A 81 -5.41 6.07 -4.65
N LEU A 82 -5.01 5.36 -5.70
CA LEU A 82 -3.66 4.88 -5.90
C LEU A 82 -3.03 5.58 -7.10
N ASP A 83 -1.84 6.11 -6.91
CA ASP A 83 -0.95 6.51 -7.99
C ASP A 83 0.10 5.42 -8.12
N GLU A 84 0.04 4.66 -9.21
CA GLU A 84 0.93 3.53 -9.47
C GLU A 84 2.31 4.06 -9.86
N ALA A 85 3.25 4.01 -8.91
CA ALA A 85 4.63 4.38 -9.16
C ALA A 85 5.38 3.28 -9.91
N SER A 86 6.14 3.68 -10.92
CA SER A 86 7.06 2.79 -11.65
C SER A 86 8.41 2.68 -10.93
N SER A 87 8.44 2.15 -9.70
CA SER A 87 9.70 1.77 -9.09
C SER A 87 10.22 0.48 -9.71
N ARG A 88 11.51 0.43 -10.02
CA ARG A 88 12.17 -0.81 -10.46
C ARG A 88 12.38 -1.70 -9.24
N LEU A 89 11.45 -2.62 -9.03
CA LEU A 89 11.54 -3.65 -8.01
C LEU A 89 11.94 -4.97 -8.67
N ASP A 90 12.51 -5.87 -7.87
CA ASP A 90 12.73 -7.23 -8.35
C ASP A 90 11.37 -7.95 -8.57
N PRO A 91 11.31 -8.95 -9.46
CA PRO A 91 10.06 -9.60 -9.82
C PRO A 91 9.31 -10.23 -8.64
N ALA A 92 10.02 -10.74 -7.63
CA ALA A 92 9.38 -11.36 -6.48
C ALA A 92 8.70 -10.32 -5.59
N THR A 93 9.35 -9.19 -5.35
CA THR A 93 8.79 -8.05 -4.60
C THR A 93 7.62 -7.43 -5.36
N GLU A 94 7.73 -7.31 -6.68
CA GLU A 94 6.65 -6.81 -7.53
C GLU A 94 5.40 -7.69 -7.43
N ALA A 95 5.55 -9.01 -7.48
CA ALA A 95 4.45 -9.95 -7.33
C ALA A 95 3.78 -9.87 -5.93
N ARG A 96 4.57 -9.62 -4.86
CA ARG A 96 4.02 -9.42 -3.51
C ARG A 96 3.17 -8.14 -3.44
N ILE A 97 3.67 -7.04 -3.99
CA ILE A 97 2.95 -5.77 -4.04
C ILE A 97 1.66 -5.91 -4.84
N GLU A 98 1.71 -6.61 -5.97
CA GLU A 98 0.54 -6.88 -6.80
C GLU A 98 -0.53 -7.69 -6.05
N ARG A 99 -0.13 -8.73 -5.32
CA ARG A 99 -1.06 -9.49 -4.47
C ARG A 99 -1.67 -8.64 -3.36
N ALA A 100 -0.86 -7.81 -2.69
CA ALA A 100 -1.32 -6.89 -1.67
C ALA A 100 -2.32 -5.86 -2.22
N MET A 101 -2.01 -5.28 -3.38
CA MET A 101 -2.90 -4.35 -4.08
C MET A 101 -4.24 -5.01 -4.44
N ASN A 102 -4.23 -6.23 -4.97
CA ASN A 102 -5.45 -6.95 -5.29
C ASN A 102 -6.32 -7.19 -4.05
N LYS A 103 -5.71 -7.56 -2.93
CA LYS A 103 -6.43 -7.70 -1.65
C LYS A 103 -6.99 -6.36 -1.17
N LEU A 104 -6.22 -5.28 -1.31
CA LEU A 104 -6.64 -3.95 -0.90
C LEU A 104 -7.84 -3.45 -1.70
N LEU A 105 -7.86 -3.69 -3.01
CA LEU A 105 -8.90 -3.22 -3.92
C LEU A 105 -10.16 -4.09 -3.89
N ALA A 106 -10.07 -5.32 -3.40
CA ALA A 106 -11.21 -6.23 -3.34
C ALA A 106 -12.37 -5.64 -2.52
N ASN A 107 -13.57 -5.60 -3.12
CA ASN A 107 -14.80 -5.07 -2.51
C ASN A 107 -14.73 -3.59 -2.10
N ARG A 108 -13.89 -2.78 -2.75
CA ARG A 108 -13.78 -1.34 -2.50
C ARG A 108 -13.84 -0.55 -3.80
N THR A 109 -14.29 0.68 -3.70
CA THR A 109 -14.18 1.62 -4.82
C THR A 109 -12.76 2.16 -4.89
N ALA A 110 -12.15 2.11 -6.06
CA ALA A 110 -10.79 2.58 -6.27
C ALA A 110 -10.65 3.42 -7.52
N ILE A 111 -9.83 4.46 -7.42
CA ILE A 111 -9.31 5.21 -8.56
C ILE A 111 -7.83 4.93 -8.65
N VAL A 112 -7.37 4.38 -9.76
CA VAL A 112 -5.98 4.03 -9.97
C VAL A 112 -5.42 4.81 -11.14
N VAL A 113 -4.37 5.60 -10.89
CA VAL A 113 -3.57 6.20 -11.97
C VAL A 113 -2.61 5.13 -12.46
N ALA A 114 -2.97 4.50 -13.58
CA ALA A 114 -2.27 3.34 -14.10
C ALA A 114 -1.11 3.75 -15.03
N HIS A 115 0.05 3.16 -14.79
CA HIS A 115 1.24 3.25 -15.65
C HIS A 115 1.59 1.91 -16.32
N ARG A 116 0.82 0.85 -16.02
CA ARG A 116 1.01 -0.49 -16.54
C ARG A 116 -0.28 -1.02 -17.17
N LEU A 117 -0.13 -1.74 -18.26
CA LEU A 117 -1.27 -2.34 -18.96
C LEU A 117 -2.04 -3.31 -18.05
N GLY A 118 -1.35 -4.13 -17.26
CA GLY A 118 -1.97 -5.07 -16.34
C GLY A 118 -2.87 -4.43 -15.28
N THR A 119 -2.63 -3.18 -14.90
CA THR A 119 -3.52 -2.43 -14.01
C THR A 119 -4.78 -1.99 -14.74
N VAL A 120 -4.64 -1.54 -15.99
CA VAL A 120 -5.78 -1.18 -16.85
C VAL A 120 -6.67 -2.40 -17.12
N GLU A 121 -6.08 -3.57 -17.32
CA GLU A 121 -6.81 -4.81 -17.56
C GLU A 121 -7.71 -5.27 -16.40
N ARG A 122 -7.54 -4.72 -15.21
CA ARG A 122 -8.34 -5.04 -14.01
C ARG A 122 -9.41 -4.01 -13.70
N ALA A 123 -9.38 -2.88 -14.37
CA ALA A 123 -10.35 -1.82 -14.15
C ALA A 123 -11.71 -2.20 -14.74
N ASP A 124 -12.79 -1.82 -14.07
CA ASP A 124 -14.14 -1.95 -14.59
C ASP A 124 -14.40 -0.86 -15.63
N GLU A 125 -13.87 0.33 -15.38
CA GLU A 125 -13.99 1.50 -16.24
C GLU A 125 -12.63 2.16 -16.43
N VAL A 126 -12.36 2.67 -17.62
CA VAL A 126 -11.12 3.37 -17.97
C VAL A 126 -11.44 4.79 -18.40
N MET A 127 -10.63 5.73 -17.94
CA MET A 127 -10.72 7.14 -18.28
C MET A 127 -9.36 7.64 -18.77
N ILE A 128 -9.32 8.27 -19.93
CA ILE A 128 -8.09 8.88 -20.46
C ILE A 128 -8.17 10.39 -20.30
N LEU A 129 -7.15 10.93 -19.64
CA LEU A 129 -7.03 12.37 -19.40
C LEU A 129 -5.87 12.94 -20.23
N GLU A 130 -6.13 14.05 -20.91
CA GLU A 130 -5.12 14.83 -21.59
C GLU A 130 -5.35 16.32 -21.31
N SER A 131 -4.27 17.02 -20.90
CA SER A 131 -4.29 18.46 -20.61
C SER A 131 -5.42 18.89 -19.67
N GLY A 132 -5.71 18.07 -18.65
CA GLY A 132 -6.76 18.35 -17.65
C GLY A 132 -8.19 18.09 -18.14
N ARG A 133 -8.38 17.42 -19.27
CA ARG A 133 -9.68 17.06 -19.82
C ARG A 133 -9.78 15.56 -20.04
N ILE A 134 -10.99 15.03 -19.85
CA ILE A 134 -11.30 13.65 -20.21
C ILE A 134 -11.50 13.63 -21.72
N ILE A 135 -10.65 12.85 -22.42
CA ILE A 135 -10.73 12.67 -23.86
C ILE A 135 -11.44 11.37 -24.26
N GLU A 136 -11.40 10.38 -23.37
CA GLU A 136 -12.09 9.11 -23.56
C GLU A 136 -12.49 8.52 -22.22
N GLN A 137 -13.65 7.87 -22.16
CA GLN A 137 -14.15 7.14 -20.99
C GLN A 137 -15.05 6.01 -21.43
N GLY A 138 -14.94 4.86 -20.80
CA GLY A 138 -15.80 3.72 -21.09
C GLY A 138 -15.51 2.51 -20.24
N GLU A 139 -16.48 1.59 -20.24
CA GLU A 139 -16.30 0.28 -19.65
C GLU A 139 -15.21 -0.50 -20.42
N ARG A 140 -14.42 -1.24 -19.68
CA ARG A 140 -13.45 -2.15 -20.29
C ARG A 140 -14.18 -3.32 -20.97
N ARG A 141 -13.99 -3.47 -22.24
CA ARG A 141 -14.49 -4.61 -23.05
C ARG A 141 -13.43 -5.69 -23.21
#